data_4f794cc811154bb2facda46c954b20bd
#
_entry.id   4f794cc811154bb2facda46c954b20bd
#
_cell.length_a   1.000
_cell.length_b   1.000
_cell.length_c   1.000
_cell.angle_alpha   90.00
_cell.angle_beta   90.00
_cell.angle_gamma   90.00
#
_symmetry.space_group_name_H-M   'P 1'
#
loop_
_entity.id
_entity.type
_entity.pdbx_description
1 polymer ?
#
loop_
_entity_poly.entity_id
_entity_poly.type
_entity_poly.pdbx_seq_one_letter_code
_entity_poly.pdbx_strand_id
1 'polypeptide(L)'
;MNVCHVYLRLHLIWKKRGSVMKSAFIGMALAVLLPASVAFAGPCVDAKSAKNGFILARPGIKSEFRPVAGEMTSVTNTYESQSPQKQFLFAGLIEVFRDSDTGRLAMIPFSDLRKLFPLKTGARSTIEFVELSPDKQPKATTTLTLVVKGKETFSLGDCKYNVLAVNETFKNGAGETLDAFTALYSPDLQAALARRYDEGTSAQSVNGYETIKPLSE
;
A
#
# COMPACT_ATOMS: atom_id res chain seq x y z
N MET A 1 -23.52 0.68 -23.10
CA MET A 1 -22.41 0.59 -24.06
C MET A 1 -21.38 -0.36 -23.48
N ASN A 2 -21.23 -1.55 -24.11
CA ASN A 2 -20.39 -2.65 -23.63
C ASN A 2 -18.91 -2.36 -23.91
N VAL A 3 -18.05 -2.43 -22.87
CA VAL A 3 -16.60 -2.45 -23.04
C VAL A 3 -16.12 -3.88 -22.80
N CYS A 4 -15.67 -4.48 -23.91
CA CYS A 4 -15.18 -5.85 -24.02
C CYS A 4 -13.82 -6.01 -23.30
N HIS A 5 -13.74 -6.96 -22.35
CA HIS A 5 -12.48 -7.45 -21.79
C HIS A 5 -11.85 -8.44 -22.78
N VAL A 6 -10.69 -8.08 -23.33
CA VAL A 6 -9.87 -9.01 -24.11
C VAL A 6 -8.76 -9.55 -23.21
N TYR A 7 -8.93 -10.82 -22.76
CA TYR A 7 -7.85 -11.59 -22.17
C TYR A 7 -7.07 -12.30 -23.28
N LEU A 8 -5.82 -11.91 -23.49
CA LEU A 8 -4.90 -12.61 -24.38
C LEU A 8 -4.16 -13.70 -23.58
N ARG A 9 -4.55 -14.97 -23.77
CA ARG A 9 -3.79 -16.15 -23.31
C ARG A 9 -2.71 -16.47 -24.34
N LEU A 10 -1.45 -16.32 -23.97
CA LEU A 10 -0.33 -16.87 -24.74
C LEU A 10 0.01 -18.26 -24.18
N HIS A 11 -0.36 -19.31 -24.94
CA HIS A 11 0.15 -20.66 -24.78
C HIS A 11 1.46 -20.81 -25.53
N LEU A 12 2.58 -20.98 -24.85
CA LEU A 12 3.85 -21.40 -25.42
C LEU A 12 4.00 -22.91 -25.30
N ILE A 13 3.87 -23.58 -26.43
CA ILE A 13 4.14 -25.03 -26.61
C ILE A 13 5.66 -25.17 -26.80
N TRP A 14 6.34 -25.81 -25.87
CA TRP A 14 7.75 -26.17 -26.04
C TRP A 14 7.87 -27.62 -26.48
N LYS A 15 8.31 -27.80 -27.75
CA LYS A 15 8.56 -29.07 -28.41
C LYS A 15 9.95 -29.56 -28.05
N LYS A 16 10.03 -30.75 -27.41
CA LYS A 16 11.28 -31.49 -27.19
C LYS A 16 11.90 -31.91 -28.52
N ARG A 17 13.19 -31.71 -28.68
CA ARG A 17 14.05 -32.51 -29.55
C ARG A 17 15.35 -32.82 -28.84
N GLY A 18 15.60 -34.11 -28.62
CA GLY A 18 16.84 -34.62 -28.09
C GLY A 18 17.94 -34.62 -29.16
N SER A 19 19.17 -34.48 -28.73
CA SER A 19 20.37 -34.99 -29.40
C SER A 19 21.45 -35.24 -28.37
N VAL A 20 21.91 -36.47 -28.36
CA VAL A 20 23.00 -36.99 -27.55
C VAL A 20 24.30 -36.60 -28.27
N MET A 21 25.21 -35.90 -27.58
CA MET A 21 26.60 -35.86 -27.91
C MET A 21 27.45 -35.92 -26.64
N LYS A 22 28.15 -37.07 -26.47
CA LYS A 22 29.21 -37.28 -25.49
C LYS A 22 30.42 -36.48 -25.94
N SER A 23 30.86 -35.54 -25.10
CA SER A 23 32.23 -35.00 -25.16
C SER A 23 32.70 -34.74 -23.74
N ALA A 24 33.68 -35.53 -23.33
CA ALA A 24 34.42 -35.37 -22.09
C ALA A 24 35.30 -34.12 -22.23
N PHE A 25 35.03 -33.09 -21.44
CA PHE A 25 35.95 -32.00 -21.19
C PHE A 25 36.23 -31.94 -19.70
N ILE A 26 37.48 -32.29 -19.36
CA ILE A 26 38.08 -32.01 -18.06
C ILE A 26 38.25 -30.50 -17.99
N GLY A 27 37.34 -29.81 -17.32
CA GLY A 27 37.36 -28.36 -17.08
C GLY A 27 37.67 -28.10 -15.63
N MET A 28 38.84 -27.57 -15.37
CA MET A 28 39.36 -27.07 -14.10
C MET A 28 38.37 -26.05 -13.52
N ALA A 29 37.71 -26.43 -12.43
CA ALA A 29 36.74 -25.54 -11.73
C ALA A 29 37.53 -24.45 -11.00
N LEU A 30 37.60 -23.27 -11.61
CA LEU A 30 38.05 -22.04 -10.95
C LEU A 30 36.88 -21.57 -10.06
N ALA A 31 36.94 -21.88 -8.77
CA ALA A 31 35.94 -21.37 -7.80
C ALA A 31 36.14 -19.85 -7.66
N VAL A 32 35.34 -19.09 -8.40
CA VAL A 32 35.20 -17.63 -8.21
C VAL A 32 34.40 -17.42 -6.91
N LEU A 33 35.14 -17.15 -5.81
CA LEU A 33 34.56 -16.63 -4.58
C LEU A 33 34.00 -15.22 -4.87
N LEU A 34 32.72 -15.15 -5.26
CA LEU A 34 32.01 -13.90 -5.29
C LEU A 34 31.86 -13.41 -3.84
N PRO A 35 32.33 -12.18 -3.52
CA PRO A 35 32.06 -11.62 -2.21
C PRO A 35 30.53 -11.52 -2.04
N ALA A 36 29.98 -12.24 -1.07
CA ALA A 36 28.61 -12.06 -0.65
C ALA A 36 28.47 -10.60 -0.18
N SER A 37 27.81 -9.78 -0.96
CA SER A 37 27.44 -8.41 -0.55
C SER A 37 26.56 -8.55 0.68
N VAL A 38 27.14 -8.32 1.86
CA VAL A 38 26.38 -8.22 3.10
C VAL A 38 25.48 -6.98 2.92
N ALA A 39 24.22 -7.21 2.58
CA ALA A 39 23.24 -6.17 2.62
C ALA A 39 23.11 -5.74 4.09
N PHE A 40 23.72 -4.62 4.46
CA PHE A 40 23.47 -3.98 5.75
C PHE A 40 21.99 -3.59 5.75
N ALA A 41 21.17 -4.37 6.42
CA ALA A 41 19.83 -3.95 6.79
C ALA A 41 20.00 -2.71 7.67
N GLY A 42 19.58 -1.56 7.18
CA GLY A 42 19.56 -0.32 7.97
C GLY A 42 18.66 -0.49 9.21
N PRO A 43 18.80 0.37 10.23
CA PRO A 43 17.95 0.29 11.41
C PRO A 43 16.48 0.40 11.02
N CYS A 44 15.62 -0.39 11.69
CA CYS A 44 14.19 -0.33 11.50
C CYS A 44 13.66 1.07 11.84
N VAL A 45 12.73 1.57 11.03
CA VAL A 45 12.04 2.82 11.31
C VAL A 45 11.10 2.59 12.50
N ASP A 46 11.28 3.32 13.57
CA ASP A 46 10.44 3.32 14.77
C ASP A 46 9.56 4.59 14.84
N ALA A 47 8.73 4.71 15.86
CA ALA A 47 7.86 5.87 16.07
C ALA A 47 8.63 7.21 16.20
N LYS A 48 9.90 7.17 16.63
CA LYS A 48 10.74 8.36 16.76
C LYS A 48 11.30 8.79 15.41
N SER A 49 11.89 7.87 14.67
CA SER A 49 12.46 8.14 13.35
C SER A 49 11.40 8.40 12.29
N ALA A 50 10.19 7.82 12.43
CA ALA A 50 9.06 8.08 11.55
C ALA A 50 8.63 9.56 11.51
N LYS A 51 8.92 10.33 12.58
CA LYS A 51 8.65 11.79 12.64
C LYS A 51 9.43 12.59 11.60
N ASN A 52 10.56 12.07 11.13
CA ASN A 52 11.37 12.69 10.07
C ASN A 52 10.93 12.23 8.68
N GLY A 53 9.98 11.30 8.61
CA GLY A 53 9.52 10.66 7.39
C GLY A 53 10.29 9.39 7.04
N PHE A 54 9.70 8.61 6.16
CA PHE A 54 10.25 7.33 5.72
C PHE A 54 9.75 6.97 4.33
N ILE A 55 10.39 5.95 3.75
CA ILE A 55 10.04 5.40 2.45
C ILE A 55 9.59 3.95 2.65
N LEU A 56 8.43 3.61 2.12
CA LEU A 56 7.97 2.25 1.93
C LEU A 56 8.12 1.89 0.44
N ALA A 57 8.62 0.69 0.13
CA ALA A 57 8.76 0.28 -1.25
C ALA A 57 8.43 -1.20 -1.45
N ARG A 58 7.98 -1.51 -2.66
CA ARG A 58 7.83 -2.85 -3.24
C ARG A 58 8.06 -2.72 -4.75
N PRO A 59 8.16 -3.84 -5.51
CA PRO A 59 8.29 -3.77 -6.96
C PRO A 59 7.24 -2.86 -7.60
N GLY A 60 7.66 -1.96 -8.44
CA GLY A 60 6.81 -1.04 -9.19
C GLY A 60 6.32 0.20 -8.45
N ILE A 61 6.54 0.32 -7.13
CA ILE A 61 6.11 1.50 -6.36
C ILE A 61 7.05 1.83 -5.21
N LYS A 62 7.33 3.11 -5.06
CA LYS A 62 8.00 3.73 -3.91
C LYS A 62 7.08 4.80 -3.34
N SER A 63 6.77 4.72 -2.05
CA SER A 63 5.91 5.67 -1.33
C SER A 63 6.70 6.39 -0.26
N GLU A 64 6.81 7.69 -0.38
CA GLU A 64 7.49 8.56 0.57
C GLU A 64 6.48 9.18 1.51
N PHE A 65 6.60 8.88 2.80
CA PHE A 65 5.74 9.38 3.87
C PHE A 65 6.44 10.52 4.60
N ARG A 66 5.76 11.66 4.71
CA ARG A 66 6.22 12.83 5.47
C ARG A 66 5.11 13.33 6.38
N PRO A 67 5.30 13.35 7.70
CA PRO A 67 4.41 14.10 8.59
C PRO A 67 4.37 15.56 8.18
N VAL A 68 3.17 16.16 8.24
CA VAL A 68 2.98 17.59 7.90
C VAL A 68 2.56 18.33 9.18
N ALA A 69 1.39 18.94 9.18
CA ALA A 69 0.86 19.66 10.33
C ALA A 69 -0.25 18.86 11.01
N GLY A 70 -0.28 18.86 12.33
CA GLY A 70 -1.26 18.10 13.12
C GLY A 70 -1.12 16.58 12.86
N GLU A 71 -2.23 15.91 12.58
CA GLU A 71 -2.28 14.46 12.33
C GLU A 71 -2.25 14.12 10.83
N MET A 72 -1.77 15.03 10.00
CA MET A 72 -1.71 14.84 8.56
C MET A 72 -0.36 14.26 8.12
N THR A 73 -0.42 13.29 7.22
CA THR A 73 0.73 12.70 6.54
C THR A 73 0.61 12.96 5.04
N SER A 74 1.65 13.55 4.43
CA SER A 74 1.80 13.62 2.99
C SER A 74 2.43 12.33 2.49
N VAL A 75 1.87 11.73 1.45
CA VAL A 75 2.43 10.54 0.79
C VAL A 75 2.65 10.87 -0.68
N THR A 76 3.88 10.68 -1.15
CA THR A 76 4.22 10.78 -2.57
C THR A 76 4.51 9.38 -3.09
N ASN A 77 3.62 8.87 -3.94
CA ASN A 77 3.79 7.60 -4.62
C ASN A 77 4.49 7.83 -5.96
N THR A 78 5.62 7.17 -6.16
CA THR A 78 6.36 7.13 -7.43
C THR A 78 6.21 5.73 -8.01
N TYR A 79 5.72 5.66 -9.24
CA TYR A 79 5.51 4.42 -9.98
C TYR A 79 6.55 4.30 -11.09
N GLU A 80 6.90 3.07 -11.49
CA GLU A 80 7.84 2.85 -12.60
C GLU A 80 7.28 3.27 -13.96
N SER A 81 5.96 3.18 -14.14
CA SER A 81 5.30 3.35 -15.44
C SER A 81 4.18 4.40 -15.45
N GLN A 82 4.01 5.17 -14.38
CA GLN A 82 2.96 6.18 -14.25
C GLN A 82 3.50 7.46 -13.64
N SER A 83 2.78 8.55 -13.83
CA SER A 83 3.08 9.82 -13.16
C SER A 83 3.00 9.68 -11.64
N PRO A 84 3.82 10.42 -10.90
CA PRO A 84 3.73 10.43 -9.43
C PRO A 84 2.35 10.89 -8.95
N GLN A 85 1.91 10.31 -7.84
CA GLN A 85 0.68 10.68 -7.16
C GLN A 85 1.00 11.25 -5.79
N LYS A 86 0.38 12.36 -5.42
CA LYS A 86 0.49 12.93 -4.08
C LYS A 86 -0.83 12.77 -3.33
N GLN A 87 -0.76 12.32 -2.09
CA GLN A 87 -1.90 12.14 -1.20
C GLN A 87 -1.67 12.86 0.13
N PHE A 88 -2.75 13.28 0.77
CA PHE A 88 -2.75 13.64 2.18
C PHE A 88 -3.67 12.67 2.93
N LEU A 89 -3.11 12.05 3.95
CA LEU A 89 -3.81 11.10 4.79
C LEU A 89 -3.94 11.65 6.20
N PHE A 90 -5.14 11.59 6.77
CA PHE A 90 -5.35 11.85 8.19
C PHE A 90 -4.89 10.63 8.99
N ALA A 91 -4.03 10.84 9.97
CA ALA A 91 -3.37 9.81 10.79
C ALA A 91 -2.70 8.71 9.94
N GLY A 92 -2.31 9.01 8.68
CA GLY A 92 -1.69 8.04 7.78
C GLY A 92 -2.60 6.90 7.31
N LEU A 93 -3.91 7.02 7.52
CA LEU A 93 -4.90 5.98 7.17
C LEU A 93 -5.99 6.52 6.26
N ILE A 94 -6.65 7.62 6.62
CA ILE A 94 -7.83 8.12 5.93
C ILE A 94 -7.42 9.15 4.88
N GLU A 95 -7.60 8.83 3.61
CA GLU A 95 -7.32 9.76 2.52
C GLU A 95 -8.32 10.93 2.54
N VAL A 96 -7.78 12.15 2.53
CA VAL A 96 -8.57 13.40 2.45
C VAL A 96 -8.24 14.21 1.21
N PHE A 97 -7.16 13.89 0.52
CA PHE A 97 -6.77 14.56 -0.73
C PHE A 97 -5.91 13.65 -1.58
N ARG A 98 -6.09 13.73 -2.90
CA ARG A 98 -5.25 13.09 -3.92
C ARG A 98 -5.04 14.03 -5.09
N ASP A 99 -3.80 14.09 -5.57
CA ASP A 99 -3.42 14.75 -6.82
C ASP A 99 -2.68 13.73 -7.71
N SER A 100 -3.16 13.51 -8.91
CA SER A 100 -2.63 12.54 -9.87
C SER A 100 -2.86 13.04 -11.29
N ASP A 101 -2.31 12.35 -12.27
CA ASP A 101 -2.55 12.62 -13.70
C ASP A 101 -4.03 12.47 -14.11
N THR A 102 -4.80 11.65 -13.39
CA THR A 102 -6.25 11.51 -13.61
C THR A 102 -7.07 12.63 -12.96
N GLY A 103 -6.43 13.55 -12.23
CA GLY A 103 -7.06 14.72 -11.62
C GLY A 103 -6.90 14.80 -10.11
N ARG A 104 -7.55 15.82 -9.56
CA ARG A 104 -7.57 16.09 -8.12
C ARG A 104 -8.87 15.63 -7.50
N LEU A 105 -8.74 15.03 -6.31
CA LEU A 105 -9.86 14.66 -5.45
C LEU A 105 -9.61 15.24 -4.07
N ALA A 106 -10.60 15.95 -3.52
CA ALA A 106 -10.62 16.34 -2.12
C ALA A 106 -11.84 15.71 -1.45
N MET A 107 -11.62 15.06 -0.30
CA MET A 107 -12.66 14.43 0.51
C MET A 107 -12.84 15.21 1.81
N ILE A 108 -13.94 15.92 1.93
CA ILE A 108 -14.24 16.73 3.11
C ILE A 108 -15.14 15.91 4.06
N PRO A 109 -14.64 15.52 5.25
CA PRO A 109 -15.45 14.77 6.20
C PRO A 109 -16.53 15.65 6.85
N PHE A 110 -17.73 15.11 7.07
CA PHE A 110 -18.78 15.76 7.84
C PHE A 110 -18.60 15.68 9.35
N SER A 111 -17.63 14.89 9.82
CA SER A 111 -17.33 14.71 11.24
C SER A 111 -15.86 14.94 11.55
N ASP A 112 -15.55 15.24 12.80
CA ASP A 112 -14.16 15.41 13.26
C ASP A 112 -13.44 14.07 13.31
N LEU A 113 -12.49 13.85 12.40
CA LEU A 113 -11.71 12.62 12.28
C LEU A 113 -10.86 12.34 13.54
N ARG A 114 -10.48 13.36 14.32
CA ARG A 114 -9.71 13.18 15.55
C ARG A 114 -10.42 12.30 16.57
N LYS A 115 -11.75 12.26 16.56
CA LYS A 115 -12.57 11.42 17.46
C LYS A 115 -12.43 9.93 17.20
N LEU A 116 -11.88 9.53 16.03
CA LEU A 116 -11.64 8.14 15.67
C LEU A 116 -10.36 7.59 16.31
N PHE A 117 -9.43 8.44 16.61
CA PHE A 117 -8.09 8.05 17.08
C PHE A 117 -7.90 8.31 18.57
N PRO A 118 -7.12 7.47 19.27
CA PRO A 118 -6.47 6.26 18.76
C PRO A 118 -7.50 5.14 18.47
N LEU A 119 -7.27 4.41 17.38
CA LEU A 119 -8.10 3.26 17.00
C LEU A 119 -8.05 2.17 18.07
N LYS A 120 -9.20 1.59 18.42
CA LYS A 120 -9.32 0.53 19.42
C LYS A 120 -9.88 -0.75 18.80
N THR A 121 -9.31 -1.90 19.15
CA THR A 121 -9.82 -3.20 18.72
C THR A 121 -11.32 -3.34 19.05
N GLY A 122 -12.09 -3.84 18.09
CA GLY A 122 -13.54 -3.96 18.18
C GLY A 122 -14.33 -2.68 17.85
N ALA A 123 -13.65 -1.54 17.72
CA ALA A 123 -14.33 -0.30 17.35
C ALA A 123 -14.87 -0.36 15.92
N ARG A 124 -16.06 0.22 15.74
CA ARG A 124 -16.69 0.46 14.45
C ARG A 124 -17.04 1.93 14.34
N SER A 125 -16.71 2.55 13.21
CA SER A 125 -17.02 3.95 12.93
C SER A 125 -17.47 4.10 11.49
N THR A 126 -18.37 5.06 11.24
CA THR A 126 -18.82 5.42 9.90
C THR A 126 -18.63 6.92 9.72
N ILE A 127 -18.03 7.30 8.62
CA ILE A 127 -17.70 8.68 8.25
C ILE A 127 -18.29 8.96 6.89
N GLU A 128 -19.00 10.06 6.79
CA GLU A 128 -19.47 10.56 5.49
C GLU A 128 -18.54 11.68 5.01
N PHE A 129 -18.28 11.69 3.71
CA PHE A 129 -17.48 12.68 3.02
C PHE A 129 -18.27 13.27 1.85
N VAL A 130 -18.04 14.55 1.58
CA VAL A 130 -18.32 15.10 0.26
C VAL A 130 -17.03 15.11 -0.56
N GLU A 131 -17.13 14.57 -1.77
CA GLU A 131 -16.06 14.65 -2.76
C GLU A 131 -16.18 15.98 -3.52
N LEU A 132 -15.07 16.71 -3.61
CA LEU A 132 -14.97 17.90 -4.43
C LEU A 132 -14.20 17.62 -5.71
N SER A 133 -14.74 18.09 -6.82
CA SER A 133 -14.04 18.15 -8.11
C SER A 133 -12.90 19.19 -8.09
N PRO A 134 -12.02 19.21 -9.13
CA PRO A 134 -10.93 20.19 -9.22
C PRO A 134 -11.35 21.65 -9.16
N ASP A 135 -12.55 21.98 -9.63
CA ASP A 135 -13.19 23.29 -9.57
C ASP A 135 -13.91 23.57 -8.23
N LYS A 136 -13.69 22.71 -7.22
CA LYS A 136 -14.22 22.79 -5.86
C LYS A 136 -15.76 22.66 -5.76
N GLN A 137 -16.40 22.07 -6.77
CA GLN A 137 -17.82 21.79 -6.72
C GLN A 137 -18.07 20.43 -6.07
N PRO A 138 -19.15 20.28 -5.27
CA PRO A 138 -19.57 18.98 -4.77
C PRO A 138 -19.84 18.01 -5.93
N LYS A 139 -19.19 16.86 -5.94
CA LYS A 139 -19.30 15.85 -6.99
C LYS A 139 -20.14 14.66 -6.55
N ALA A 140 -19.85 14.14 -5.37
CA ALA A 140 -20.48 12.95 -4.83
C ALA A 140 -20.37 12.92 -3.29
N THR A 141 -21.15 12.05 -2.67
CA THR A 141 -20.97 11.66 -1.28
C THR A 141 -20.39 10.25 -1.22
N THR A 142 -19.46 10.03 -0.30
CA THR A 142 -18.87 8.71 -0.04
C THR A 142 -18.94 8.43 1.45
N THR A 143 -19.34 7.22 1.80
CA THR A 143 -19.34 6.73 3.19
C THR A 143 -18.21 5.74 3.38
N LEU A 144 -17.32 6.00 4.36
CA LEU A 144 -16.30 5.07 4.82
C LEU A 144 -16.74 4.43 6.13
N THR A 145 -16.80 3.12 6.15
CA THR A 145 -16.95 2.34 7.39
C THR A 145 -15.59 1.73 7.77
N LEU A 146 -15.15 1.99 8.99
CA LEU A 146 -13.97 1.39 9.61
C LEU A 146 -14.39 0.38 10.66
N VAL A 147 -13.78 -0.83 10.63
CA VAL A 147 -13.94 -1.85 11.68
C VAL A 147 -12.56 -2.35 12.08
N VAL A 148 -12.14 -2.08 13.31
CA VAL A 148 -10.86 -2.53 13.85
C VAL A 148 -10.99 -3.98 14.33
N LYS A 149 -10.50 -4.94 13.54
CA LYS A 149 -10.64 -6.38 13.81
C LYS A 149 -9.73 -6.85 14.96
N GLY A 150 -8.48 -6.40 14.98
CA GLY A 150 -7.51 -6.88 15.98
C GLY A 150 -6.11 -6.35 15.77
N LYS A 151 -5.20 -6.86 16.60
CA LYS A 151 -3.76 -6.59 16.52
C LYS A 151 -3.07 -7.75 15.83
N GLU A 152 -2.11 -7.43 14.98
CA GLU A 152 -1.28 -8.39 14.25
C GLU A 152 0.17 -7.92 14.23
N THR A 153 1.06 -8.77 13.75
CA THR A 153 2.45 -8.41 13.44
C THR A 153 2.65 -8.49 11.94
N PHE A 154 3.24 -7.45 11.35
CA PHE A 154 3.60 -7.41 9.94
C PHE A 154 5.11 -7.22 9.78
N SER A 155 5.72 -7.96 8.85
CA SER A 155 7.16 -7.89 8.60
C SER A 155 7.45 -7.10 7.33
N LEU A 156 8.41 -6.17 7.40
CA LEU A 156 9.00 -5.46 6.27
C LEU A 156 10.50 -5.73 6.25
N GLY A 157 10.97 -6.60 5.36
CA GLY A 157 12.31 -7.14 5.44
C GLY A 157 12.54 -7.78 6.80
N ASP A 158 13.60 -7.37 7.49
CA ASP A 158 13.95 -7.88 8.84
C ASP A 158 13.20 -7.19 9.98
N CYS A 159 12.43 -6.14 9.68
CA CYS A 159 11.70 -5.34 10.68
C CYS A 159 10.32 -5.90 10.94
N LYS A 160 9.92 -5.93 12.21
CA LYS A 160 8.58 -6.36 12.65
C LYS A 160 7.81 -5.19 13.24
N TYR A 161 6.58 -5.01 12.80
CA TYR A 161 5.70 -3.92 13.21
C TYR A 161 4.41 -4.45 13.83
N ASN A 162 4.02 -3.85 14.95
CA ASN A 162 2.67 -4.05 15.48
C ASN A 162 1.68 -3.27 14.61
N VAL A 163 0.68 -3.95 14.10
CA VAL A 163 -0.35 -3.36 13.25
C VAL A 163 -1.74 -3.66 13.77
N LEU A 164 -2.68 -2.78 13.44
CA LEU A 164 -4.11 -3.03 13.58
C LEU A 164 -4.64 -3.49 12.22
N ALA A 165 -5.39 -4.59 12.21
CA ALA A 165 -6.17 -5.00 11.04
C ALA A 165 -7.45 -4.15 11.03
N VAL A 166 -7.53 -3.17 10.14
CA VAL A 166 -8.65 -2.24 9.99
C VAL A 166 -9.37 -2.53 8.69
N ASN A 167 -10.58 -3.09 8.78
CA ASN A 167 -11.42 -3.27 7.62
C ASN A 167 -12.02 -1.92 7.21
N GLU A 168 -11.80 -1.54 5.97
CA GLU A 168 -12.30 -0.32 5.33
C GLU A 168 -13.30 -0.70 4.25
N THR A 169 -14.48 -0.09 4.28
CA THR A 169 -15.50 -0.27 3.25
C THR A 169 -15.97 1.09 2.79
N PHE A 170 -15.76 1.39 1.52
CA PHE A 170 -16.21 2.61 0.86
C PHE A 170 -17.50 2.36 0.09
N LYS A 171 -18.49 3.24 0.26
CA LYS A 171 -19.75 3.19 -0.47
C LYS A 171 -20.06 4.55 -1.07
N ASN A 172 -20.70 4.54 -2.25
CA ASN A 172 -21.25 5.77 -2.85
C ASN A 172 -22.55 6.19 -2.16
N GLY A 173 -23.10 7.34 -2.57
CA GLY A 173 -24.38 7.87 -2.04
C GLY A 173 -25.60 6.97 -2.31
N ALA A 174 -25.52 6.03 -3.23
CA ALA A 174 -26.55 5.01 -3.49
C ALA A 174 -26.39 3.76 -2.60
N GLY A 175 -25.33 3.69 -1.76
CA GLY A 175 -25.03 2.55 -0.89
C GLY A 175 -24.27 1.41 -1.57
N GLU A 176 -23.86 1.56 -2.84
CA GLU A 176 -23.08 0.57 -3.55
C GLU A 176 -21.62 0.59 -3.06
N THR A 177 -21.03 -0.58 -2.87
CA THR A 177 -19.63 -0.70 -2.46
C THR A 177 -18.70 -0.33 -3.62
N LEU A 178 -17.88 0.69 -3.39
CA LEU A 178 -16.85 1.15 -4.33
C LEU A 178 -15.56 0.38 -4.15
N ASP A 179 -15.17 0.14 -2.88
CA ASP A 179 -13.96 -0.59 -2.51
C ASP A 179 -14.11 -1.17 -1.10
N ALA A 180 -13.45 -2.31 -0.85
CA ALA A 180 -13.40 -2.95 0.46
C ALA A 180 -12.10 -3.73 0.63
N PHE A 181 -11.38 -3.48 1.73
CA PHE A 181 -10.14 -4.17 2.05
C PHE A 181 -9.87 -4.12 3.56
N THR A 182 -8.89 -4.88 4.02
CA THR A 182 -8.35 -4.77 5.38
C THR A 182 -6.97 -4.13 5.32
N ALA A 183 -6.83 -2.90 5.84
CA ALA A 183 -5.54 -2.23 5.99
C ALA A 183 -4.79 -2.82 7.20
N LEU A 184 -3.51 -3.15 7.03
CA LEU A 184 -2.58 -3.46 8.12
C LEU A 184 -1.92 -2.15 8.55
N TYR A 185 -2.57 -1.45 9.45
CA TYR A 185 -2.22 -0.11 9.88
C TYR A 185 -1.27 -0.13 11.08
N SER A 186 -0.10 0.50 10.96
CA SER A 186 0.82 0.74 12.06
C SER A 186 0.53 2.10 12.71
N PRO A 187 0.02 2.14 13.96
CA PRO A 187 -0.16 3.40 14.68
C PRO A 187 1.15 4.13 14.95
N ASP A 188 2.23 3.39 15.20
CA ASP A 188 3.56 3.95 15.48
C ASP A 188 4.16 4.68 14.28
N LEU A 189 3.92 4.18 13.07
CA LEU A 189 4.37 4.79 11.83
C LEU A 189 3.34 5.75 11.23
N GLN A 190 2.09 5.70 11.68
CA GLN A 190 0.95 6.35 11.03
C GLN A 190 0.91 6.01 9.52
N ALA A 191 0.91 4.72 9.21
CA ALA A 191 0.88 4.21 7.85
C ALA A 191 0.22 2.84 7.75
N ALA A 192 -0.51 2.60 6.67
CA ALA A 192 -0.92 1.26 6.26
C ALA A 192 0.25 0.58 5.53
N LEU A 193 0.73 -0.54 6.07
CA LEU A 193 1.87 -1.29 5.55
C LEU A 193 1.48 -2.29 4.46
N ALA A 194 0.21 -2.73 4.48
CA ALA A 194 -0.37 -3.59 3.46
C ALA A 194 -1.89 -3.43 3.43
N ARG A 195 -2.50 -3.91 2.34
CA ARG A 195 -3.94 -4.12 2.20
C ARG A 195 -4.22 -5.56 1.84
N ARG A 196 -5.19 -6.17 2.49
CA ARG A 196 -5.72 -7.50 2.16
C ARG A 196 -7.07 -7.34 1.51
N TYR A 197 -7.23 -7.93 0.33
CA TYR A 197 -8.48 -7.97 -0.43
C TYR A 197 -9.07 -9.36 -0.36
N ASP A 198 -10.38 -9.48 -0.49
CA ASP A 198 -11.14 -10.73 -0.53
C ASP A 198 -10.81 -11.69 0.62
N GLU A 199 -10.59 -11.11 1.81
CA GLU A 199 -10.16 -11.82 3.01
C GLU A 199 -11.13 -12.95 3.39
N GLY A 200 -10.57 -14.14 3.64
CA GLY A 200 -11.33 -15.35 3.97
C GLY A 200 -11.92 -16.10 2.76
N THR A 201 -11.57 -15.70 1.54
CA THR A 201 -11.95 -16.39 0.30
C THR A 201 -10.75 -17.01 -0.40
N SER A 202 -10.99 -17.84 -1.40
CA SER A 202 -9.93 -18.39 -2.26
C SER A 202 -9.26 -17.33 -3.17
N ALA A 203 -9.86 -16.15 -3.31
CA ALA A 203 -9.35 -15.04 -4.09
C ALA A 203 -8.52 -14.05 -3.23
N GLN A 204 -8.31 -14.35 -1.94
CA GLN A 204 -7.58 -13.47 -1.04
C GLN A 204 -6.21 -13.10 -1.59
N SER A 205 -5.92 -11.81 -1.57
CA SER A 205 -4.63 -11.25 -1.98
C SER A 205 -4.11 -10.24 -0.95
N VAL A 206 -2.80 -10.11 -0.88
CA VAL A 206 -2.12 -9.14 -0.03
C VAL A 206 -1.28 -8.22 -0.89
N ASN A 207 -1.58 -6.94 -0.80
CA ASN A 207 -0.85 -5.88 -1.49
C ASN A 207 -0.07 -5.08 -0.44
N GLY A 208 1.14 -5.52 -0.12
CA GLY A 208 1.99 -4.97 0.94
C GLY A 208 3.30 -4.40 0.43
N TYR A 209 3.89 -3.52 1.22
CA TYR A 209 5.27 -3.11 1.03
C TYR A 209 6.21 -4.22 1.49
N GLU A 210 7.43 -4.23 0.94
CA GLU A 210 8.47 -5.23 1.24
C GLU A 210 9.63 -4.63 2.03
N THR A 211 9.86 -3.33 1.86
CA THR A 211 10.98 -2.64 2.52
C THR A 211 10.55 -1.31 3.11
N ILE A 212 11.30 -0.90 4.15
CA ILE A 212 11.16 0.40 4.80
C ILE A 212 12.54 1.01 5.00
N LYS A 213 12.65 2.33 4.80
CA LYS A 213 13.88 3.09 5.05
C LYS A 213 13.52 4.44 5.64
N PRO A 214 14.32 4.98 6.59
CA PRO A 214 14.17 6.38 7.01
C PRO A 214 14.44 7.30 5.82
N LEU A 215 13.82 8.47 5.80
CA LEU A 215 14.27 9.55 4.92
C LEU A 215 15.62 10.04 5.45
N SER A 216 16.64 10.03 4.58
CA SER A 216 17.88 10.75 4.87
C SER A 216 17.59 12.26 4.85
N GLU A 217 18.09 12.96 5.86
CA GLU A 217 18.18 14.42 5.86
C GLU A 217 18.95 14.96 4.66
#